data_9c53c4e0ec879955bc3be8a68a3fce72
#
_entry.id   9c53c4e0ec879955bc3be8a68a3fce72
#
_cell.length_a   1.000
_cell.length_b   1.000
_cell.length_c   1.000
_cell.angle_alpha   90.00
_cell.angle_beta   90.00
_cell.angle_gamma   90.00
#
_symmetry.space_group_name_H-M   'P 1'
#
loop_
_entity.id
_entity.type
_entity.pdbx_description
1 polymer ?
#
loop_
_entity_poly.entity_id
_entity_poly.type
_entity_poly.pdbx_seq_one_letter_code
_entity_poly.pdbx_strand_id
1 'polypeptide(L)'
;LNKASSEKIGQTLSSSIFRNESFPNFGFEEVEQKNFSQEVKLGVFNMGVLVGVPFGELDCKTLLDLASLEKNVRVTPWRSLFIKNIKSFSHPNLISNAEDPMVNISACIGKPGCLQANVETRALAQSIAKNEKMLLGKKGSFIKGSTHIHVSGCSKGCANPSAAKITLVGQENEHFNVVVNGKSTDTPTEYNVSHRSIINSVEKILSSENGV
;
A
#
# COMPACT_ATOMS: atom_id res chain seq x y z
N LEU A 1 28.14 12.57 14.34
CA LEU A 1 27.75 12.00 15.63
C LEU A 1 28.41 10.64 15.75
N ASN A 2 29.32 10.47 16.74
CA ASN A 2 30.11 9.25 16.95
C ASN A 2 29.19 8.09 17.39
N LYS A 3 29.45 6.87 16.88
CA LYS A 3 28.73 5.64 17.21
C LYS A 3 28.59 5.42 18.73
N ALA A 4 29.60 5.80 19.52
CA ALA A 4 29.58 5.78 20.98
C ALA A 4 28.52 6.73 21.61
N SER A 5 28.13 7.80 20.94
CA SER A 5 27.13 8.74 21.44
C SER A 5 25.70 8.21 21.23
N SER A 6 25.46 7.46 20.16
CA SER A 6 24.15 6.86 19.88
C SER A 6 23.83 5.68 20.79
N GLU A 7 24.83 4.88 21.15
CA GLU A 7 24.67 3.78 22.11
C GLU A 7 24.39 4.28 23.55
N LYS A 8 25.04 5.39 23.96
CA LYS A 8 24.79 6.00 25.26
C LYS A 8 23.40 6.61 25.38
N ILE A 9 22.89 7.24 24.31
CA ILE A 9 21.54 7.78 24.26
C ILE A 9 20.51 6.65 24.31
N GLY A 10 20.72 5.55 23.58
CA GLY A 10 19.86 4.37 23.60
C GLY A 10 19.78 3.72 24.99
N GLN A 11 20.89 3.58 25.69
CA GLN A 11 20.93 3.03 27.05
C GLN A 11 20.29 3.96 28.08
N THR A 12 20.44 5.28 27.94
CA THR A 12 19.83 6.26 28.87
C THR A 12 18.32 6.35 28.69
N LEU A 13 17.81 6.30 27.46
CA LEU A 13 16.38 6.27 27.18
C LEU A 13 15.72 4.97 27.65
N SER A 14 16.38 3.83 27.47
CA SER A 14 15.91 2.53 27.95
C SER A 14 15.79 2.50 29.48
N SER A 15 16.73 3.08 30.22
CA SER A 15 16.72 3.06 31.68
C SER A 15 15.75 4.03 32.34
N SER A 16 15.29 5.09 31.65
CA SER A 16 14.40 6.10 32.20
C SER A 16 12.91 5.85 31.94
N ILE A 17 12.58 5.17 30.85
CA ILE A 17 11.19 4.94 30.43
C ILE A 17 10.63 3.63 31.01
N PHE A 18 11.45 2.65 31.36
CA PHE A 18 11.01 1.31 31.79
C PHE A 18 11.31 0.96 33.25
N ARG A 19 11.39 1.96 34.14
CA ARG A 19 11.46 1.64 35.57
C ARG A 19 10.03 1.39 36.11
N ASN A 20 9.78 0.10 36.43
CA ASN A 20 8.68 -0.41 37.24
C ASN A 20 7.39 -0.91 36.61
N GLU A 21 7.42 -1.43 35.40
CA GLU A 21 6.39 -2.39 35.02
C GLU A 21 7.07 -3.68 34.56
N SER A 22 6.79 -4.78 35.29
CA SER A 22 7.14 -6.12 34.82
C SER A 22 6.27 -6.41 33.60
N PHE A 23 6.80 -6.14 32.42
CA PHE A 23 6.17 -6.61 31.18
C PHE A 23 6.04 -8.14 31.28
N PRO A 24 4.86 -8.70 31.02
CA PRO A 24 4.71 -10.14 30.93
C PRO A 24 5.74 -10.63 29.91
N ASN A 25 6.49 -11.66 30.32
CA ASN A 25 7.48 -12.31 29.46
C ASN A 25 6.71 -12.89 28.26
N PHE A 26 6.62 -12.14 27.18
CA PHE A 26 6.15 -12.66 25.90
C PHE A 26 7.25 -13.61 25.43
N GLY A 27 7.12 -14.89 25.81
CA GLY A 27 7.91 -15.95 25.23
C GLY A 27 7.72 -15.88 23.71
N PHE A 28 8.69 -15.31 23.04
CA PHE A 28 8.81 -15.45 21.59
C PHE A 28 9.22 -16.91 21.37
N GLU A 29 8.25 -17.80 21.18
CA GLU A 29 8.53 -19.06 20.54
C GLU A 29 9.08 -18.73 19.15
N GLU A 30 10.29 -19.20 18.86
CA GLU A 30 10.83 -19.19 17.50
C GLU A 30 9.84 -19.96 16.62
N VAL A 31 8.98 -19.22 15.96
CA VAL A 31 8.11 -19.79 14.92
C VAL A 31 9.06 -20.08 13.76
N GLU A 32 9.28 -21.38 13.47
CA GLU A 32 9.93 -21.78 12.22
C GLU A 32 9.38 -20.92 11.08
N GLN A 33 10.26 -20.20 10.40
CA GLN A 33 9.91 -19.44 9.20
C GLN A 33 9.50 -20.46 8.12
N LYS A 34 8.26 -20.92 8.17
CA LYS A 34 7.66 -21.58 7.01
C LYS A 34 7.64 -20.55 5.90
N ASN A 35 8.33 -20.86 4.82
CA ASN A 35 8.33 -20.06 3.59
C ASN A 35 6.86 -19.78 3.20
N PHE A 36 6.36 -18.60 3.54
CA PHE A 36 5.05 -18.11 3.12
C PHE A 36 5.16 -17.68 1.65
N SER A 37 5.31 -18.64 0.77
CA SER A 37 5.21 -18.43 -0.69
C SER A 37 3.76 -18.39 -1.16
N GLN A 38 2.78 -18.54 -0.27
CA GLN A 38 1.38 -18.44 -0.63
C GLN A 38 0.93 -16.98 -0.68
N GLU A 39 0.46 -16.60 -1.84
CA GLU A 39 -0.22 -15.31 -2.07
C GLU A 39 -1.41 -15.18 -1.11
N VAL A 40 -1.33 -14.24 -0.19
CA VAL A 40 -2.41 -14.01 0.79
C VAL A 40 -3.52 -13.24 0.09
N LYS A 41 -4.65 -13.90 -0.15
CA LYS A 41 -5.83 -13.27 -0.77
C LYS A 41 -6.77 -12.71 0.30
N LEU A 42 -7.30 -11.50 0.05
CA LEU A 42 -8.37 -10.94 0.86
C LEU A 42 -9.61 -11.84 0.82
N GLY A 43 -10.38 -11.86 1.89
CA GLY A 43 -11.63 -12.62 1.94
C GLY A 43 -11.86 -13.37 3.25
N VAL A 44 -12.73 -14.34 3.18
CA VAL A 44 -13.22 -15.12 4.32
C VAL A 44 -12.35 -16.36 4.53
N PHE A 45 -11.95 -16.59 5.78
CA PHE A 45 -11.21 -17.77 6.24
C PHE A 45 -11.98 -18.47 7.38
N ASN A 46 -11.63 -19.70 7.70
CA ASN A 46 -12.27 -20.44 8.79
C ASN A 46 -12.21 -19.71 10.14
N MET A 47 -11.17 -18.93 10.40
CA MET A 47 -10.93 -18.24 11.67
C MET A 47 -11.31 -16.75 11.65
N GLY A 48 -11.78 -16.21 10.53
CA GLY A 48 -12.11 -14.79 10.41
C GLY A 48 -12.06 -14.26 8.99
N VAL A 49 -11.97 -12.95 8.86
CA VAL A 49 -11.97 -12.24 7.57
C VAL A 49 -10.71 -11.39 7.44
N LEU A 50 -10.07 -11.45 6.30
CA LEU A 50 -8.94 -10.58 5.94
C LEU A 50 -9.45 -9.47 5.01
N VAL A 51 -9.31 -8.21 5.44
CA VAL A 51 -9.69 -7.02 4.68
C VAL A 51 -8.47 -6.17 4.37
N GLY A 52 -8.41 -5.62 3.17
CA GLY A 52 -7.34 -4.72 2.77
C GLY A 52 -7.59 -3.30 3.29
N VAL A 53 -6.50 -2.61 3.58
CA VAL A 53 -6.50 -1.20 3.98
C VAL A 53 -5.94 -0.39 2.82
N PRO A 54 -6.77 0.44 2.14
CA PRO A 54 -6.31 1.27 1.03
C PRO A 54 -5.08 2.08 1.43
N PHE A 55 -3.99 1.93 0.70
CA PHE A 55 -2.70 2.60 0.94
C PHE A 55 -2.11 2.44 2.35
N GLY A 56 -2.65 1.51 3.18
CA GLY A 56 -2.24 1.32 4.56
C GLY A 56 -2.71 2.41 5.53
N GLU A 57 -3.73 3.18 5.18
CA GLU A 57 -4.27 4.27 5.99
C GLU A 57 -5.68 3.98 6.47
N LEU A 58 -5.91 4.24 7.74
CA LEU A 58 -7.21 4.16 8.40
C LEU A 58 -7.61 5.53 8.94
N ASP A 59 -8.81 5.98 8.64
CA ASP A 59 -9.39 7.14 9.28
C ASP A 59 -9.99 6.81 10.65
N CYS A 60 -10.20 7.84 11.46
CA CYS A 60 -10.72 7.69 12.83
C CYS A 60 -12.10 7.01 12.86
N LYS A 61 -12.96 7.29 11.86
CA LYS A 61 -14.29 6.69 11.79
C LYS A 61 -14.20 5.19 11.55
N THR A 62 -13.39 4.77 10.58
CA THR A 62 -13.13 3.35 10.30
C THR A 62 -12.55 2.62 11.51
N LEU A 63 -11.66 3.26 12.27
CA LEU A 63 -11.12 2.69 13.51
C LEU A 63 -12.20 2.52 14.59
N LEU A 64 -13.09 3.49 14.75
CA LEU A 64 -14.21 3.40 15.70
C LEU A 64 -15.20 2.31 15.27
N ASP A 65 -15.52 2.21 13.98
CA ASP A 65 -16.39 1.18 13.43
C ASP A 65 -15.79 -0.23 13.64
N LEU A 66 -14.49 -0.39 13.46
CA LEU A 66 -13.77 -1.63 13.77
C LEU A 66 -13.78 -1.96 15.27
N ALA A 67 -13.59 -0.96 16.13
CA ALA A 67 -13.62 -1.13 17.58
C ALA A 67 -15.01 -1.57 18.07
N SER A 68 -16.08 -1.07 17.46
CA SER A 68 -17.46 -1.42 17.81
C SER A 68 -17.83 -2.88 17.52
N LEU A 69 -17.01 -3.60 16.72
CA LEU A 69 -17.21 -5.02 16.48
C LEU A 69 -16.91 -5.89 17.71
N GLU A 70 -16.18 -5.35 18.70
CA GLU A 70 -15.72 -6.11 19.89
C GLU A 70 -14.99 -7.41 19.51
N LYS A 71 -14.23 -7.40 18.41
CA LYS A 71 -13.48 -8.52 17.89
C LYS A 71 -11.98 -8.25 17.93
N ASN A 72 -11.20 -9.32 18.01
CA ASN A 72 -9.75 -9.19 17.90
C ASN A 72 -9.37 -8.87 16.46
N VAL A 73 -8.75 -7.71 16.25
CA VAL A 73 -8.22 -7.26 14.98
C VAL A 73 -6.70 -7.34 15.02
N ARG A 74 -6.09 -7.96 14.00
CA ARG A 74 -4.63 -8.07 13.85
C ARG A 74 -4.18 -7.33 12.60
N VAL A 75 -3.17 -6.50 12.75
CA VAL A 75 -2.47 -5.88 11.61
C VAL A 75 -1.59 -6.93 10.95
N THR A 76 -1.53 -6.90 9.63
CA THR A 76 -0.70 -7.80 8.84
C THR A 76 0.36 -7.02 8.04
N PRO A 77 1.43 -7.67 7.56
CA PRO A 77 2.44 -7.01 6.73
C PRO A 77 1.94 -6.58 5.33
N TRP A 78 0.76 -7.02 4.91
CA TRP A 78 0.23 -6.83 3.55
C TRP A 78 -0.79 -5.70 3.45
N ARG A 79 -0.64 -4.64 4.25
CA ARG A 79 -1.61 -3.52 4.28
C ARG A 79 -3.05 -4.02 4.46
N SER A 80 -3.23 -4.97 5.37
CA SER A 80 -4.52 -5.58 5.65
C SER A 80 -4.73 -5.86 7.13
N LEU A 81 -5.98 -6.06 7.50
CA LEU A 81 -6.41 -6.38 8.86
C LEU A 81 -7.09 -7.75 8.86
N PHE A 82 -6.71 -8.60 9.80
CA PHE A 82 -7.40 -9.86 10.05
C PHE A 82 -8.33 -9.72 11.26
N ILE A 83 -9.63 -9.87 11.02
CA ILE A 83 -10.69 -9.77 12.04
C ILE A 83 -11.08 -11.19 12.43
N LYS A 84 -10.74 -11.59 13.68
CA LYS A 84 -10.98 -12.95 14.18
C LYS A 84 -12.46 -13.21 14.51
N ASN A 85 -12.86 -14.47 14.35
CA ASN A 85 -14.16 -14.96 14.81
C ASN A 85 -15.36 -14.22 14.21
N ILE A 86 -15.25 -13.86 12.93
CA ILE A 86 -16.32 -13.26 12.15
C ILE A 86 -16.45 -14.01 10.82
N LYS A 87 -17.67 -14.20 10.34
CA LYS A 87 -17.95 -14.96 9.11
C LYS A 87 -18.03 -14.10 7.86
N SER A 88 -18.30 -12.81 8.04
CA SER A 88 -18.34 -11.84 6.95
C SER A 88 -18.09 -10.45 7.52
N PHE A 89 -17.47 -9.59 6.72
CA PHE A 89 -17.28 -8.19 7.05
C PHE A 89 -17.10 -7.38 5.78
N SER A 90 -17.79 -6.26 5.69
CA SER A 90 -17.64 -5.28 4.63
C SER A 90 -17.72 -3.88 5.23
N HIS A 91 -16.86 -2.98 4.76
CA HIS A 91 -16.84 -1.59 5.19
C HIS A 91 -16.49 -0.71 3.99
N PRO A 92 -17.12 0.46 3.79
CA PRO A 92 -16.91 1.28 2.59
C PRO A 92 -15.48 1.77 2.40
N ASN A 93 -14.72 1.92 3.49
CA ASN A 93 -13.33 2.38 3.45
C ASN A 93 -12.30 1.23 3.50
N LEU A 94 -12.74 -0.03 3.44
CA LEU A 94 -11.87 -1.21 3.45
C LEU A 94 -12.14 -2.08 2.22
N ILE A 95 -11.12 -2.80 1.79
CA ILE A 95 -11.19 -3.68 0.63
C ILE A 95 -11.56 -5.09 1.12
N SER A 96 -12.76 -5.56 0.81
CA SER A 96 -13.23 -6.89 1.17
C SER A 96 -13.10 -7.93 0.05
N ASN A 97 -12.92 -7.46 -1.19
CA ASN A 97 -12.78 -8.31 -2.37
C ASN A 97 -11.32 -8.35 -2.84
N ALA A 98 -10.76 -9.53 -3.02
CA ALA A 98 -9.41 -9.70 -3.56
C ALA A 98 -9.26 -9.22 -5.01
N GLU A 99 -10.38 -9.07 -5.71
CA GLU A 99 -10.43 -8.58 -7.09
C GLU A 99 -10.61 -7.06 -7.18
N ASP A 100 -10.64 -6.35 -6.06
CA ASP A 100 -10.71 -4.89 -6.06
C ASP A 100 -9.45 -4.28 -6.70
N PRO A 101 -9.58 -3.38 -7.68
CA PRO A 101 -8.46 -2.71 -8.35
C PRO A 101 -7.44 -2.08 -7.39
N MET A 102 -7.87 -1.58 -6.25
CA MET A 102 -7.04 -0.96 -5.24
C MET A 102 -5.98 -1.91 -4.66
N VAL A 103 -6.18 -3.23 -4.74
CA VAL A 103 -5.21 -4.23 -4.26
C VAL A 103 -3.89 -4.12 -5.03
N ASN A 104 -3.96 -3.80 -6.31
CA ASN A 104 -2.81 -3.73 -7.21
C ASN A 104 -2.25 -2.30 -7.37
N ILE A 105 -2.70 -1.36 -6.55
CA ILE A 105 -2.19 0.01 -6.59
C ILE A 105 -1.53 0.36 -5.27
N SER A 106 -0.30 0.88 -5.33
CA SER A 106 0.35 1.48 -4.17
C SER A 106 0.53 2.98 -4.37
N ALA A 107 0.29 3.74 -3.32
CA ALA A 107 0.53 5.17 -3.32
C ALA A 107 1.18 5.58 -2.00
N CYS A 108 2.15 6.47 -2.06
CA CYS A 108 2.72 7.08 -0.87
C CYS A 108 1.75 8.11 -0.28
N ILE A 109 2.12 8.75 0.82
CA ILE A 109 1.24 9.74 1.45
C ILE A 109 0.96 10.95 0.54
N GLY A 110 1.93 11.37 -0.28
CA GLY A 110 1.78 12.52 -1.18
C GLY A 110 1.56 13.84 -0.47
N LYS A 111 1.19 14.89 -1.21
CA LYS A 111 0.70 16.14 -0.64
C LYS A 111 -0.70 15.92 -0.06
N PRO A 112 -1.11 16.69 0.98
CA PRO A 112 -0.30 17.64 1.76
C PRO A 112 0.53 16.96 2.86
N GLY A 113 0.43 15.64 3.06
CA GLY A 113 1.03 14.92 4.17
C GLY A 113 2.56 14.78 4.11
N CYS A 114 3.17 14.93 2.94
CA CYS A 114 4.61 14.84 2.75
C CYS A 114 5.16 16.13 2.14
N LEU A 115 6.06 16.81 2.86
CA LEU A 115 6.70 18.04 2.40
C LEU A 115 7.60 17.86 1.17
N GLN A 116 8.03 16.63 0.89
CA GLN A 116 8.89 16.32 -0.26
C GLN A 116 8.10 15.84 -1.48
N ALA A 117 6.81 15.64 -1.34
CA ALA A 117 5.96 15.28 -2.46
C ALA A 117 5.63 16.51 -3.31
N ASN A 118 5.59 16.32 -4.61
CA ASN A 118 5.20 17.36 -5.56
C ASN A 118 3.69 17.35 -5.83
N VAL A 119 3.04 16.19 -5.63
CA VAL A 119 1.65 15.94 -6.04
C VAL A 119 0.86 15.19 -4.97
N GLU A 120 -0.46 15.25 -5.07
CA GLU A 120 -1.37 14.34 -4.37
C GLU A 120 -1.33 12.96 -5.07
N THR A 121 -1.04 11.92 -4.30
CA THR A 121 -0.86 10.58 -4.87
C THR A 121 -2.08 9.69 -4.70
N ARG A 122 -2.72 9.73 -3.53
CA ARG A 122 -3.81 8.82 -3.18
C ARG A 122 -5.09 9.14 -3.94
N ALA A 123 -5.39 10.42 -4.15
CA ALA A 123 -6.53 10.83 -4.96
C ALA A 123 -6.40 10.34 -6.41
N LEU A 124 -5.21 10.48 -6.99
CA LEU A 124 -4.92 9.93 -8.32
C LEU A 124 -5.05 8.40 -8.34
N ALA A 125 -4.46 7.71 -7.38
CA ALA A 125 -4.53 6.25 -7.27
C ALA A 125 -5.98 5.75 -7.17
N GLN A 126 -6.83 6.43 -6.39
CA GLN A 126 -8.26 6.13 -6.31
C GLN A 126 -8.98 6.38 -7.65
N SER A 127 -8.63 7.44 -8.36
CA SER A 127 -9.20 7.75 -9.68
C SER A 127 -8.82 6.69 -10.71
N ILE A 128 -7.57 6.19 -10.68
CA ILE A 128 -7.12 5.08 -11.51
C ILE A 128 -7.90 3.80 -11.17
N ALA A 129 -8.06 3.49 -9.87
CA ALA A 129 -8.82 2.30 -9.43
C ALA A 129 -10.29 2.33 -9.86
N LYS A 130 -10.93 3.50 -9.85
CA LYS A 130 -12.33 3.67 -10.29
C LYS A 130 -12.52 3.49 -11.79
N ASN A 131 -11.47 3.63 -12.56
CA ASN A 131 -11.53 3.41 -14.00
C ASN A 131 -11.31 1.91 -14.32
N GLU A 132 -12.32 1.09 -13.97
CA GLU A 132 -12.28 -0.37 -14.10
C GLU A 132 -11.92 -0.86 -15.50
N LYS A 133 -12.27 -0.10 -16.55
CA LYS A 133 -11.94 -0.46 -17.93
C LYS A 133 -10.45 -0.53 -18.21
N MET A 134 -9.66 0.23 -17.47
CA MET A 134 -8.20 0.23 -17.58
C MET A 134 -7.55 -0.99 -16.96
N LEU A 135 -8.12 -1.47 -15.85
CA LEU A 135 -7.48 -2.49 -15.00
C LEU A 135 -8.00 -3.89 -15.28
N LEU A 136 -9.25 -3.97 -15.74
CA LEU A 136 -9.95 -5.21 -16.03
C LEU A 136 -9.88 -5.53 -17.53
N GLY A 137 -8.87 -5.82 -18.17
CA GLY A 137 -8.86 -6.17 -19.62
C GLY A 137 -10.22 -6.67 -20.14
N LYS A 138 -10.44 -6.75 -21.43
CA LYS A 138 -11.73 -7.02 -22.12
C LYS A 138 -12.55 -8.25 -21.64
N LYS A 139 -12.12 -8.99 -20.62
CA LYS A 139 -12.78 -10.20 -20.08
C LYS A 139 -12.92 -10.23 -18.54
N GLY A 140 -12.93 -9.10 -17.84
CA GLY A 140 -13.19 -9.08 -16.39
C GLY A 140 -12.21 -9.93 -15.57
N SER A 141 -11.06 -10.24 -16.13
CA SER A 141 -10.01 -10.98 -15.44
C SER A 141 -8.98 -10.00 -14.97
N PHE A 142 -8.85 -9.84 -13.67
CA PHE A 142 -7.61 -9.33 -13.08
C PHE A 142 -6.46 -10.06 -13.76
N ILE A 143 -5.55 -9.30 -14.34
CA ILE A 143 -4.31 -9.89 -14.81
C ILE A 143 -3.61 -10.43 -13.56
N LYS A 144 -3.78 -11.74 -13.40
CA LYS A 144 -3.27 -12.50 -12.28
C LYS A 144 -1.78 -12.15 -12.11
N GLY A 145 -1.47 -11.38 -11.08
CA GLY A 145 -0.12 -11.30 -10.52
C GLY A 145 0.84 -10.26 -11.09
N SER A 146 0.50 -9.36 -12.02
CA SER A 146 1.53 -8.53 -12.63
C SER A 146 1.23 -7.05 -12.89
N THR A 147 0.02 -6.57 -12.70
CA THR A 147 -0.27 -5.15 -12.93
C THR A 147 -0.21 -4.37 -11.63
N HIS A 148 0.98 -4.09 -11.15
CA HIS A 148 1.16 -3.19 -10.03
C HIS A 148 1.37 -1.77 -10.56
N ILE A 149 0.51 -0.84 -10.13
CA ILE A 149 0.67 0.58 -10.38
C ILE A 149 1.19 1.24 -9.10
N HIS A 150 2.29 1.96 -9.22
CA HIS A 150 2.87 2.71 -8.13
C HIS A 150 2.75 4.21 -8.38
N VAL A 151 2.05 4.92 -7.49
CA VAL A 151 1.94 6.39 -7.54
C VAL A 151 2.83 6.99 -6.46
N SER A 152 3.92 7.62 -6.88
CA SER A 152 4.90 8.24 -5.99
C SER A 152 4.85 9.76 -6.07
N GLY A 153 4.85 10.43 -4.94
CA GLY A 153 4.86 11.89 -4.86
C GLY A 153 6.20 12.54 -5.25
N CYS A 154 7.26 11.75 -5.32
CA CYS A 154 8.62 12.17 -5.71
C CYS A 154 9.44 10.95 -6.11
N SER A 155 10.71 11.13 -6.49
CA SER A 155 11.60 10.05 -6.92
C SER A 155 11.99 9.03 -5.84
N LYS A 156 11.64 9.23 -4.55
CA LYS A 156 12.03 8.33 -3.45
C LYS A 156 11.33 6.97 -3.48
N GLY A 157 10.14 6.86 -4.05
CA GLY A 157 9.44 5.58 -4.19
C GLY A 157 9.03 4.90 -2.89
N CYS A 158 8.69 5.67 -1.84
CA CYS A 158 8.50 5.17 -0.47
C CYS A 158 7.43 4.07 -0.33
N ALA A 159 6.37 4.08 -1.14
CA ALA A 159 5.29 3.11 -1.05
C ALA A 159 5.60 1.79 -1.76
N ASN A 160 6.51 1.79 -2.73
CA ASN A 160 6.99 0.60 -3.41
C ASN A 160 8.43 0.79 -3.90
N PRO A 161 9.43 0.24 -3.19
CA PRO A 161 10.84 0.34 -3.58
C PRO A 161 11.21 -0.59 -4.75
N SER A 162 10.33 -1.52 -5.11
CA SER A 162 10.52 -2.45 -6.22
C SER A 162 10.01 -1.89 -7.53
N ALA A 163 10.39 -2.51 -8.65
CA ALA A 163 9.81 -2.18 -9.94
C ALA A 163 8.30 -2.47 -9.94
N ALA A 164 7.54 -1.58 -10.55
CA ALA A 164 6.12 -1.77 -10.83
C ALA A 164 5.89 -1.78 -12.34
N LYS A 165 4.76 -2.31 -12.77
CA LYS A 165 4.36 -2.29 -14.17
C LYS A 165 4.30 -0.86 -14.71
N ILE A 166 3.69 0.03 -13.92
CA ILE A 166 3.68 1.47 -14.20
C ILE A 166 4.01 2.18 -12.89
N THR A 167 5.04 3.02 -12.93
CA THR A 167 5.37 3.92 -11.82
C THR A 167 5.16 5.37 -12.27
N LEU A 168 4.26 6.07 -11.58
CA LEU A 168 3.98 7.49 -11.77
C LEU A 168 4.75 8.29 -10.74
N VAL A 169 5.65 9.14 -11.19
CA VAL A 169 6.55 9.93 -10.33
C VAL A 169 6.16 11.39 -10.39
N GLY A 170 5.63 11.91 -9.31
CA GLY A 170 5.18 13.31 -9.20
C GLY A 170 6.30 14.32 -9.44
N GLN A 171 6.03 15.27 -10.32
CA GLN A 171 6.85 16.41 -10.67
C GLN A 171 6.15 17.71 -10.26
N GLU A 172 6.84 18.82 -10.35
CA GLU A 172 6.25 20.15 -10.10
C GLU A 172 5.02 20.40 -10.97
N ASN A 173 4.16 21.33 -10.53
CA ASN A 173 2.96 21.75 -11.25
C ASN A 173 2.00 20.61 -11.59
N GLU A 174 1.84 19.63 -10.68
CA GLU A 174 0.93 18.49 -10.84
C GLU A 174 1.20 17.66 -12.12
N HIS A 175 2.44 17.59 -12.54
CA HIS A 175 2.88 16.73 -13.63
C HIS A 175 3.47 15.44 -13.09
N PHE A 176 3.58 14.44 -13.97
CA PHE A 176 4.14 13.13 -13.66
C PHE A 176 5.14 12.69 -14.72
N ASN A 177 6.19 12.07 -14.30
CA ASN A 177 6.98 11.21 -15.16
C ASN A 177 6.44 9.78 -15.07
N VAL A 178 6.39 9.09 -16.20
CA VAL A 178 5.88 7.71 -16.27
C VAL A 178 7.04 6.76 -16.54
N VAL A 179 7.21 5.78 -15.67
CA VAL A 179 8.20 4.71 -15.81
C VAL A 179 7.45 3.39 -16.03
N VAL A 180 7.74 2.71 -17.13
CA VAL A 180 7.15 1.40 -17.46
C VAL A 180 8.10 0.30 -17.03
N ASN A 181 7.59 -0.73 -16.34
CA ASN A 181 8.35 -1.87 -15.81
C ASN A 181 9.57 -1.47 -14.97
N GLY A 182 9.44 -0.41 -14.16
CA GLY A 182 10.57 0.16 -13.44
C GLY A 182 10.20 0.79 -12.10
N LYS A 183 11.22 1.32 -11.44
CA LYS A 183 11.17 2.02 -10.15
C LYS A 183 11.01 3.53 -10.35
N SER A 184 10.69 4.23 -9.28
CA SER A 184 10.60 5.71 -9.28
C SER A 184 11.91 6.45 -9.62
N THR A 185 13.03 5.77 -9.53
CA THR A 185 14.37 6.30 -9.84
C THR A 185 14.85 5.97 -11.24
N ASP A 186 14.14 5.12 -11.96
CA ASP A 186 14.54 4.68 -13.31
C ASP A 186 14.19 5.76 -14.35
N THR A 187 14.77 5.64 -15.53
CA THR A 187 14.55 6.58 -16.63
C THR A 187 13.09 6.53 -17.08
N PRO A 188 12.36 7.66 -17.07
CA PRO A 188 11.00 7.71 -17.52
C PRO A 188 10.83 7.40 -19.01
N THR A 189 9.76 6.74 -19.38
CA THR A 189 9.33 6.53 -20.77
C THR A 189 8.52 7.71 -21.29
N GLU A 190 7.80 8.41 -20.38
CA GLU A 190 7.09 9.66 -20.70
C GLU A 190 7.45 10.71 -19.63
N TYR A 191 7.62 11.95 -20.05
CA TYR A 191 8.01 13.06 -19.20
C TYR A 191 6.89 14.11 -19.10
N ASN A 192 6.76 14.75 -17.95
CA ASN A 192 5.88 15.90 -17.75
C ASN A 192 4.43 15.69 -18.22
N VAL A 193 3.89 14.50 -18.01
CA VAL A 193 2.49 14.20 -18.31
C VAL A 193 1.62 14.92 -17.29
N SER A 194 0.67 15.73 -17.78
CA SER A 194 -0.22 16.47 -16.88
C SER A 194 -1.16 15.55 -16.10
N HIS A 195 -1.59 15.97 -14.92
CA HIS A 195 -2.57 15.24 -14.12
C HIS A 195 -3.85 14.88 -14.91
N ARG A 196 -4.28 15.75 -15.82
CA ARG A 196 -5.47 15.50 -16.67
C ARG A 196 -5.26 14.39 -17.71
N SER A 197 -4.02 14.21 -18.18
CA SER A 197 -3.69 13.25 -19.24
C SER A 197 -3.16 11.94 -18.70
N ILE A 198 -2.80 11.88 -17.41
CA ILE A 198 -2.10 10.72 -16.85
C ILE A 198 -2.94 9.43 -16.90
N ILE A 199 -4.24 9.55 -16.71
CA ILE A 199 -5.15 8.40 -16.80
C ILE A 199 -5.12 7.81 -18.21
N ASN A 200 -5.17 8.66 -19.25
CA ASN A 200 -5.10 8.21 -20.63
C ASN A 200 -3.74 7.58 -21.00
N SER A 201 -2.62 8.12 -20.45
CA SER A 201 -1.31 7.51 -20.61
C SER A 201 -1.26 6.11 -20.00
N VAL A 202 -1.78 5.94 -18.77
CA VAL A 202 -1.87 4.63 -18.11
C VAL A 202 -2.71 3.66 -18.93
N GLU A 203 -3.88 4.09 -19.40
CA GLU A 203 -4.77 3.27 -20.24
C GLU A 203 -4.08 2.83 -21.54
N LYS A 204 -3.40 3.73 -22.22
CA LYS A 204 -2.65 3.43 -23.46
C LYS A 204 -1.57 2.38 -23.22
N ILE A 205 -0.78 2.52 -22.15
CA ILE A 205 0.28 1.57 -21.80
C ILE A 205 -0.31 0.19 -21.52
N LEU A 206 -1.38 0.11 -20.74
CA LEU A 206 -2.02 -1.17 -20.39
C LEU A 206 -2.70 -1.82 -21.60
N SER A 207 -3.21 -1.03 -22.54
CA SER A 207 -3.88 -1.53 -23.76
C SER A 207 -2.89 -2.03 -24.81
N SER A 208 -1.72 -1.41 -24.93
CA SER A 208 -0.71 -1.79 -25.91
C SER A 208 -0.11 -3.19 -25.68
N GLU A 209 -0.17 -3.69 -24.44
CA GLU A 209 0.34 -5.02 -24.09
C GLU A 209 -0.69 -6.15 -24.19
N ASN A 210 -1.98 -5.82 -24.28
CA ASN A 210 -3.04 -6.81 -24.48
C ASN A 210 -3.29 -7.13 -25.96
N GLY A 211 -2.48 -6.60 -26.86
CA GLY A 211 -2.59 -6.74 -28.32
C GLY A 211 -1.59 -7.73 -28.97
N VAL A 212 -0.91 -8.58 -28.16
CA VAL A 212 -0.03 -9.65 -28.68
C VAL A 212 -0.60 -11.01 -28.31
#